data_f641bb9685851a9af36559429f933453
#
_entry.id   f641bb9685851a9af36559429f933453
#
_cell.length_a   1.000
_cell.length_b   1.000
_cell.length_c   1.000
_cell.angle_alpha   90.00
_cell.angle_beta   90.00
_cell.angle_gamma   90.00
#
_symmetry.space_group_name_H-M   'P 1'
#
loop_
_entity.id
_entity.type
_entity.pdbx_description
1 polymer ?
#
loop_
_entity_poly.entity_id
_entity_poly.type
_entity_poly.pdbx_seq_one_letter_code
_entity_poly.pdbx_strand_id
1 'polypeptide(L)'
;MAQKKRRTSSNVDWATLKGKFFHAFDADGYVQYQGQIVDLIEEDIAIVLYFDRTAGSPTYHKAVWVSDIIDEGWALYNTGAAWREACDIGLVKSRPKEK
;
A
#
# COMPACT_ATOMS: atom_id res chain seq x y z
N MET A 1 -2.25 3.62 23.26
CA MET A 1 -2.04 2.83 22.64
C MET A 1 -3.03 1.98 22.06
N ALA A 2 -3.79 1.47 22.65
CA ALA A 2 -4.75 0.53 22.15
C ALA A 2 -5.68 1.09 21.11
N GLN A 3 -5.78 2.35 21.01
CA GLN A 3 -6.70 2.94 20.07
C GLN A 3 -6.42 2.59 18.65
N LYS A 4 -5.15 2.49 18.29
CA LYS A 4 -4.84 2.18 16.91
C LYS A 4 -5.35 0.84 16.51
N LYS A 5 -5.24 -0.11 17.39
CA LYS A 5 -5.72 -1.43 17.05
C LYS A 5 -7.20 -1.44 16.84
N ARG A 6 -7.92 -0.69 17.60
CA ARG A 6 -9.35 -0.68 17.44
C ARG A 6 -9.77 -0.14 16.10
N ARG A 7 -9.08 0.91 15.64
CA ARG A 7 -9.42 1.44 14.36
C ARG A 7 -9.15 0.45 13.28
N THR A 8 -8.02 -0.22 13.35
CA THR A 8 -7.68 -1.15 12.30
C THR A 8 -8.66 -2.29 12.24
N SER A 9 -9.28 -2.62 13.35
CA SER A 9 -10.16 -3.78 13.34
C SER A 9 -11.55 -3.45 12.85
N SER A 10 -11.86 -2.19 12.62
CA SER A 10 -13.22 -1.85 12.32
C SER A 10 -13.63 -2.22 10.90
N ASN A 11 -12.77 -2.02 9.91
CA ASN A 11 -13.14 -2.23 8.53
C ASN A 11 -12.24 -3.17 7.77
N VAL A 12 -11.05 -3.38 8.25
CA VAL A 12 -10.06 -4.16 7.53
C VAL A 12 -9.57 -5.28 8.43
N ASP A 13 -9.63 -6.48 7.90
CA ASP A 13 -9.06 -7.62 8.61
C ASP A 13 -7.56 -7.58 8.33
N TRP A 14 -6.78 -7.15 9.32
CA TRP A 14 -5.36 -6.97 9.12
C TRP A 14 -4.68 -8.26 8.65
N ALA A 15 -5.22 -9.39 9.03
CA ALA A 15 -4.58 -10.66 8.65
C ALA A 15 -4.65 -10.90 7.15
N THR A 16 -5.56 -10.24 6.45
CA THR A 16 -5.66 -10.43 5.01
C THR A 16 -4.76 -9.51 4.22
N LEU A 17 -4.01 -8.65 4.89
CA LEU A 17 -3.15 -7.71 4.19
C LEU A 17 -1.93 -8.37 3.55
N LYS A 18 -1.47 -9.48 4.13
CA LYS A 18 -0.27 -10.13 3.62
C LYS A 18 -0.51 -10.61 2.21
N GLY A 19 0.39 -10.25 1.34
CA GLY A 19 0.31 -10.63 -0.08
C GLY A 19 -0.37 -9.61 -0.96
N LYS A 20 -1.06 -8.62 -0.38
CA LYS A 20 -1.73 -7.64 -1.21
C LYS A 20 -0.75 -6.65 -1.79
N PHE A 21 -1.07 -6.18 -2.98
CA PHE A 21 -0.31 -5.09 -3.63
C PHE A 21 -0.94 -3.77 -3.22
N PHE A 22 -0.17 -2.69 -3.31
CA PHE A 22 -0.68 -1.41 -2.84
C PHE A 22 -0.20 -0.23 -3.67
N HIS A 23 -1.00 0.85 -3.61
CA HIS A 23 -0.58 2.18 -3.99
C HIS A 23 -0.79 3.06 -2.77
N ALA A 24 0.24 3.79 -2.37
CA ALA A 24 0.14 4.78 -1.31
C ALA A 24 0.23 6.15 -1.95
N PHE A 25 -0.51 7.12 -1.41
CA PHE A 25 -0.71 8.39 -2.07
C PHE A 25 -0.06 9.53 -1.31
N ASP A 26 0.32 10.58 -2.04
CA ASP A 26 0.81 11.79 -1.42
C ASP A 26 -0.39 12.68 -1.04
N ALA A 27 -0.09 13.85 -0.51
CA ALA A 27 -1.14 14.75 -0.03
C ALA A 27 -2.08 15.21 -1.14
N ASP A 28 -1.63 15.15 -2.37
CA ASP A 28 -2.44 15.57 -3.51
C ASP A 28 -3.19 14.44 -4.16
N GLY A 29 -3.04 13.22 -3.64
CA GLY A 29 -3.77 12.08 -4.15
C GLY A 29 -3.07 11.35 -5.28
N TYR A 30 -1.82 11.68 -5.57
CA TYR A 30 -1.06 10.95 -6.57
C TYR A 30 -0.31 9.81 -5.92
N VAL A 31 -0.06 8.75 -6.69
CA VAL A 31 0.69 7.62 -6.19
C VAL A 31 2.09 8.08 -5.81
N GLN A 32 2.44 7.86 -4.56
CA GLN A 32 3.76 8.22 -4.05
C GLN A 32 4.63 6.97 -3.89
N TYR A 33 4.06 5.90 -3.38
CA TYR A 33 4.76 4.63 -3.20
C TYR A 33 3.88 3.51 -3.69
N GLN A 34 4.50 2.44 -4.11
CA GLN A 34 3.77 1.25 -4.54
C GLN A 34 4.59 0.02 -4.24
N GLY A 35 3.93 -1.11 -4.18
CA GLY A 35 4.62 -2.36 -3.90
C GLY A 35 3.69 -3.43 -3.41
N GLN A 36 4.22 -4.30 -2.57
CA GLN A 36 3.47 -5.44 -2.05
C GLN A 36 3.73 -5.57 -0.55
N ILE A 37 2.69 -5.91 0.18
CA ILE A 37 2.80 -6.23 1.61
C ILE A 37 3.23 -7.68 1.67
N VAL A 38 4.48 -7.92 2.05
CA VAL A 38 5.05 -9.26 1.95
C VAL A 38 4.99 -10.04 3.23
N ASP A 39 4.81 -9.38 4.37
CA ASP A 39 4.74 -10.08 5.63
C ASP A 39 4.07 -9.21 6.67
N LEU A 40 3.64 -9.83 7.75
CA LEU A 40 3.07 -9.13 8.89
C LEU A 40 3.81 -9.61 10.13
N ILE A 41 4.24 -8.65 10.93
CA ILE A 41 4.87 -8.95 12.21
C ILE A 41 3.89 -8.47 13.26
N GLU A 42 3.20 -9.40 13.88
CA GLU A 42 2.16 -9.06 14.82
C GLU A 42 1.04 -8.33 14.09
N GLU A 43 0.06 -7.85 14.83
CA GLU A 43 -1.12 -7.25 14.22
C GLU A 43 -0.89 -5.86 13.69
N ASP A 44 0.16 -5.21 14.15
CA ASP A 44 0.28 -3.78 13.89
C ASP A 44 1.46 -3.39 13.03
N ILE A 45 2.28 -4.34 12.59
CA ILE A 45 3.45 -4.00 11.77
C ILE A 45 3.44 -4.84 10.51
N ALA A 46 3.54 -4.17 9.38
CA ALA A 46 3.61 -4.83 8.08
C ALA A 46 4.98 -4.59 7.47
N ILE A 47 5.50 -5.59 6.81
CA ILE A 47 6.72 -5.44 6.03
C ILE A 47 6.29 -5.29 4.58
N VAL A 48 6.68 -4.19 3.98
CA VAL A 48 6.32 -3.92 2.59
C VAL A 48 7.57 -3.92 1.73
N LEU A 49 7.41 -4.37 0.50
CA LEU A 49 8.46 -4.33 -0.50
C LEU A 49 8.06 -3.26 -1.49
N TYR A 50 8.85 -2.21 -1.58
CA TYR A 50 8.56 -1.12 -2.49
C TYR A 50 9.04 -1.46 -3.89
N PHE A 51 8.28 -1.00 -4.87
CA PHE A 51 8.61 -1.18 -6.27
C PHE A 51 8.96 0.18 -6.87
N ASP A 52 9.88 0.14 -7.81
CA ASP A 52 10.23 1.32 -8.60
C ASP A 52 8.99 1.78 -9.35
N ARG A 53 8.67 3.05 -9.25
CA ARG A 53 7.46 3.57 -9.89
C ARG A 53 7.51 3.52 -11.41
N THR A 54 8.69 3.54 -11.97
CA THR A 54 8.83 3.53 -13.42
C THR A 54 8.80 2.11 -13.97
N ALA A 55 9.60 1.24 -13.40
CA ALA A 55 9.75 -0.10 -13.95
C ALA A 55 8.92 -1.15 -13.24
N GLY A 56 8.43 -0.84 -12.04
CA GLY A 56 7.71 -1.82 -11.25
C GLY A 56 8.60 -2.89 -10.66
N SER A 57 9.90 -2.65 -10.62
CA SER A 57 10.84 -3.62 -10.08
C SER A 57 10.98 -3.45 -8.57
N PRO A 58 11.21 -4.54 -7.84
CA PRO A 58 11.40 -4.45 -6.39
C PRO A 58 12.64 -3.63 -6.06
N THR A 59 12.57 -2.83 -5.03
CA THR A 59 13.70 -2.01 -4.60
C THR A 59 14.15 -2.34 -3.19
N TYR A 60 13.31 -2.13 -2.20
CA TYR A 60 13.73 -2.38 -0.83
C TYR A 60 12.52 -2.63 0.06
N HIS A 61 12.79 -3.24 1.21
CA HIS A 61 11.75 -3.51 2.20
C HIS A 61 11.73 -2.42 3.25
N LYS A 62 10.57 -2.26 3.88
CA LYS A 62 10.43 -1.32 4.97
C LYS A 62 9.32 -1.81 5.89
N ALA A 63 9.46 -1.54 7.18
CA ALA A 63 8.40 -1.83 8.14
C ALA A 63 7.51 -0.60 8.24
N VAL A 64 6.21 -0.82 8.20
CA VAL A 64 5.24 0.27 8.34
C VAL A 64 4.16 -0.17 9.32
N TRP A 65 3.48 0.79 9.91
CA TRP A 65 2.38 0.48 10.81
C TRP A 65 1.14 0.12 9.99
N VAL A 66 0.45 -0.93 10.40
CA VAL A 66 -0.79 -1.29 9.73
C VAL A 66 -1.79 -0.15 9.84
N SER A 67 -1.80 0.55 10.98
CA SER A 67 -2.72 1.66 11.14
C SER A 67 -2.47 2.76 10.12
N ASP A 68 -1.23 2.96 9.71
CA ASP A 68 -0.93 3.96 8.69
C ASP A 68 -1.48 3.54 7.33
N ILE A 69 -1.41 2.26 7.02
CA ILE A 69 -1.98 1.77 5.77
C ILE A 69 -3.46 2.12 5.70
N ILE A 70 -4.15 1.93 6.80
CA ILE A 70 -5.58 2.17 6.83
C ILE A 70 -5.91 3.65 6.92
N ASP A 71 -5.23 4.35 7.81
CA ASP A 71 -5.52 5.76 8.05
C ASP A 71 -5.17 6.64 6.87
N GLU A 72 -4.12 6.28 6.14
CA GLU A 72 -3.71 7.04 4.97
C GLU A 72 -4.46 6.62 3.72
N GLY A 73 -5.28 5.59 3.82
CA GLY A 73 -6.13 5.20 2.71
C GLY A 73 -5.39 4.58 1.54
N TRP A 74 -4.42 3.73 1.82
CA TRP A 74 -3.72 3.04 0.73
C TRP A 74 -4.71 2.20 -0.07
N ALA A 75 -4.56 2.18 -1.37
CA ALA A 75 -5.34 1.30 -2.22
C ALA A 75 -4.71 -0.09 -2.20
N LEU A 76 -5.52 -1.11 -1.98
CA LEU A 76 -5.03 -2.47 -1.82
C LEU A 76 -5.63 -3.36 -2.89
N TYR A 77 -4.82 -4.27 -3.42
CA TYR A 77 -5.24 -5.14 -4.51
C TYR A 77 -4.82 -6.57 -4.20
N ASN A 78 -5.66 -7.52 -4.60
CA ASN A 78 -5.38 -8.92 -4.33
C ASN A 78 -4.34 -9.52 -5.27
N THR A 79 -4.15 -8.94 -6.44
CA THR A 79 -3.22 -9.50 -7.43
C THR A 79 -2.41 -8.39 -8.05
N GLY A 80 -1.25 -8.76 -8.58
CA GLY A 80 -0.44 -7.80 -9.31
C GLY A 80 -1.12 -7.32 -10.57
N ALA A 81 -1.96 -8.14 -11.18
CA ALA A 81 -2.69 -7.73 -12.36
C ALA A 81 -3.65 -6.61 -12.05
N ALA A 82 -4.40 -6.73 -10.95
CA ALA A 82 -5.34 -5.69 -10.56
C ALA A 82 -4.59 -4.41 -10.19
N TRP A 83 -3.45 -4.54 -9.52
CA TRP A 83 -2.63 -3.41 -9.14
C TRP A 83 -2.15 -2.64 -10.39
N ARG A 84 -1.70 -3.40 -11.39
CA ARG A 84 -1.20 -2.77 -12.61
C ARG A 84 -2.35 -2.14 -13.40
N GLU A 85 -3.47 -2.83 -13.45
CA GLU A 85 -4.62 -2.35 -14.19
C GLU A 85 -5.17 -1.06 -13.61
N ALA A 86 -5.06 -0.88 -12.28
CA ALA A 86 -5.58 0.32 -11.64
C ALA A 86 -4.96 1.59 -12.22
N CYS A 87 -3.67 1.55 -12.57
CA CYS A 87 -3.05 2.70 -13.22
C CYS A 87 -3.53 2.83 -14.65
N ASP A 88 -3.65 1.71 -15.35
CA ASP A 88 -3.99 1.74 -16.77
C ASP A 88 -5.38 2.31 -17.00
N ILE A 89 -6.31 2.03 -16.12
CA ILE A 89 -7.68 2.52 -16.31
C ILE A 89 -7.93 3.84 -15.60
N GLY A 90 -6.91 4.42 -14.98
CA GLY A 90 -7.06 5.72 -14.34
C GLY A 90 -7.70 5.68 -12.98
N LEU A 91 -7.81 4.51 -12.36
CA LEU A 91 -8.36 4.40 -11.03
C LEU A 91 -7.48 5.13 -10.02
N VAL A 92 -6.18 5.06 -10.21
CA VAL A 92 -5.22 5.82 -9.44
C VAL A 92 -4.35 6.60 -10.42
N LYS A 93 -3.76 7.69 -9.96
CA LYS A 93 -2.99 8.55 -10.83
C LYS A 93 -1.59 8.73 -10.33
N SER A 94 -0.63 8.71 -11.24
CA SER A 94 0.74 9.04 -10.92
C SER A 94 0.98 10.50 -11.21
N ARG A 95 1.86 11.13 -10.43
CA ARG A 95 2.20 12.51 -10.68
C ARG A 95 2.89 12.61 -12.03
N PRO A 96 2.52 13.61 -12.84
CA PRO A 96 3.13 13.73 -14.16
C PRO A 96 4.64 13.88 -14.04
N LYS A 97 5.34 13.33 -15.03
CA LYS A 97 6.75 13.46 -15.03
C LYS A 97 7.15 14.87 -15.31
N GLU A 98 8.16 15.32 -14.61
CA GLU A 98 8.68 16.64 -14.88
C GLU A 98 9.58 16.59 -16.08
N LYS A 99 9.64 17.68 -16.75
CA LYS A 99 10.49 17.68 -17.91
C LYS A 99 11.67 18.46 -17.76
#